data_ae2e88c3d678f16c1c00876c6e807e20
#
_entry.id   ae2e88c3d678f16c1c00876c6e807e20
#
_cell.length_a   1.000
_cell.length_b   1.000
_cell.length_c   1.000
_cell.angle_alpha   90.00
_cell.angle_beta   90.00
_cell.angle_gamma   90.00
#
_symmetry.space_group_name_H-M   'P 1'
#
loop_
_entity.id
_entity.type
_entity.pdbx_description
1 polymer ?
#
loop_
_entity_poly.entity_id
_entity_poly.type
_entity_poly.pdbx_seq_one_letter_code
_entity_poly.pdbx_strand_id
1 'polypeptide(L)'
;MKSSIKAILDNIVCAEEFLDEDAINEFEDIIMTSKNVFVTGAGRSGLAAKAFAMRLMHLGISSYVVGETISPAIYDDDCIIAISGSGETNTIVSAARIAKNRGSKVLAVTSYPESTLGQLADGYLLVKGRTKKEVDDQNYMKRQIYGNYTSLTPLGTAFELTTLVFLDAIVSELMEKMHQTESDLKSRHTVLE
;
A
#
# COMPACT_ATOMS: atom_id res chain seq x y z
N MET A 1 1.76 -26.92 2.94
CA MET A 1 2.37 -25.73 3.57
C MET A 1 3.62 -25.25 2.84
N LYS A 2 4.68 -26.04 2.67
CA LYS A 2 5.92 -25.61 1.95
C LYS A 2 5.66 -25.08 0.54
N SER A 3 4.82 -25.75 -0.26
CA SER A 3 4.44 -25.32 -1.61
C SER A 3 3.68 -23.98 -1.61
N SER A 4 2.78 -23.78 -0.64
CA SER A 4 2.03 -22.53 -0.51
C SER A 4 2.95 -21.36 -0.10
N ILE A 5 3.90 -21.60 0.82
CA ILE A 5 4.90 -20.59 1.18
C ILE A 5 5.73 -20.22 -0.04
N LYS A 6 6.22 -21.21 -0.79
CA LYS A 6 6.99 -20.96 -2.01
C LYS A 6 6.20 -20.13 -3.01
N ALA A 7 4.93 -20.49 -3.27
CA ALA A 7 4.08 -19.74 -4.20
C ALA A 7 3.87 -18.27 -3.76
N ILE A 8 3.79 -17.99 -2.45
CA ILE A 8 3.71 -16.62 -1.93
C ILE A 8 5.02 -15.88 -2.18
N LEU A 9 6.15 -16.48 -1.85
CA LEU A 9 7.48 -15.87 -2.05
C LEU A 9 7.76 -15.62 -3.53
N ASP A 10 7.48 -16.59 -4.40
CA ASP A 10 7.64 -16.46 -5.85
C ASP A 10 6.80 -15.28 -6.38
N ASN A 11 5.58 -15.08 -5.85
CA ASN A 11 4.73 -13.96 -6.24
C ASN A 11 5.30 -12.60 -5.82
N ILE A 12 5.90 -12.51 -4.63
CA ILE A 12 6.54 -11.26 -4.15
C ILE A 12 7.74 -10.94 -5.03
N VAL A 13 8.61 -11.92 -5.31
CA VAL A 13 9.78 -11.75 -6.18
C VAL A 13 9.36 -11.32 -7.60
N CYS A 14 8.34 -11.97 -8.19
CA CYS A 14 7.84 -11.55 -9.50
C CYS A 14 7.25 -10.13 -9.50
N ALA A 15 6.69 -9.67 -8.38
CA ALA A 15 6.12 -8.33 -8.29
C ALA A 15 7.21 -7.24 -8.23
N GLU A 16 8.39 -7.56 -7.71
CA GLU A 16 9.56 -6.66 -7.68
C GLU A 16 10.00 -6.22 -9.08
N GLU A 17 9.88 -7.09 -10.09
CA GLU A 17 10.25 -6.78 -11.48
C GLU A 17 9.44 -5.63 -12.09
N PHE A 18 8.34 -5.24 -11.49
CA PHE A 18 7.46 -4.15 -11.93
C PHE A 18 7.61 -2.86 -11.13
N LEU A 19 8.57 -2.81 -10.21
CA LEU A 19 8.85 -1.59 -9.46
C LEU A 19 9.55 -0.58 -10.38
N ASP A 20 9.16 0.67 -10.23
CA ASP A 20 9.72 1.82 -10.92
C ASP A 20 10.37 2.73 -9.87
N GLU A 21 11.67 2.83 -9.92
CA GLU A 21 12.48 3.59 -8.96
C GLU A 21 12.10 5.08 -8.93
N ASP A 22 11.78 5.67 -10.08
CA ASP A 22 11.36 7.07 -10.13
C ASP A 22 10.01 7.27 -9.45
N ALA A 23 9.05 6.35 -9.68
CA ALA A 23 7.75 6.37 -9.00
C ALA A 23 7.86 6.13 -7.49
N ILE A 24 8.79 5.26 -7.05
CA ILE A 24 9.08 5.03 -5.63
C ILE A 24 9.66 6.29 -5.01
N ASN A 25 10.65 6.92 -5.62
CA ASN A 25 11.24 8.15 -5.13
C ASN A 25 10.19 9.28 -5.00
N GLU A 26 9.31 9.45 -5.99
CA GLU A 26 8.20 10.42 -5.90
C GLU A 26 7.24 10.11 -4.75
N PHE A 27 6.91 8.82 -4.57
CA PHE A 27 6.05 8.36 -3.47
C PHE A 27 6.65 8.69 -2.10
N GLU A 28 7.94 8.46 -1.92
CA GLU A 28 8.66 8.74 -0.68
C GLU A 28 8.84 10.25 -0.43
N ASP A 29 9.15 11.02 -1.48
CA ASP A 29 9.29 12.46 -1.38
C ASP A 29 7.97 13.12 -0.93
N ILE A 30 6.82 12.65 -1.44
CA ILE A 30 5.51 13.12 -0.98
C ILE A 30 5.31 12.78 0.50
N ILE A 31 5.68 11.58 0.95
CA ILE A 31 5.59 11.20 2.37
C ILE A 31 6.46 12.13 3.23
N MET A 32 7.72 12.33 2.86
CA MET A 32 8.68 13.12 3.65
C MET A 32 8.33 14.61 3.70
N THR A 33 7.71 15.15 2.67
CA THR A 33 7.34 16.57 2.58
C THR A 33 5.97 16.89 3.15
N SER A 34 5.13 15.88 3.40
CA SER A 34 3.80 16.05 3.96
C SER A 34 3.88 16.30 5.49
N LYS A 35 3.02 17.17 5.98
CA LYS A 35 2.91 17.47 7.42
C LYS A 35 2.33 16.28 8.19
N ASN A 36 1.26 15.68 7.66
CA ASN A 36 0.65 14.47 8.20
C ASN A 36 0.40 13.47 7.07
N VAL A 37 0.54 12.20 7.38
CA VAL A 37 0.28 11.09 6.48
C VAL A 37 -0.93 10.32 6.95
N PHE A 38 -2.00 10.34 6.16
CA PHE A 38 -3.19 9.53 6.42
C PHE A 38 -3.11 8.22 5.64
N VAL A 39 -3.46 7.11 6.27
CA VAL A 39 -3.50 5.80 5.60
C VAL A 39 -4.90 5.24 5.58
N THR A 40 -5.28 4.56 4.51
CA THR A 40 -6.59 3.90 4.41
C THR A 40 -6.52 2.64 3.56
N GLY A 41 -7.36 1.67 3.90
CA GLY A 41 -7.51 0.41 3.18
C GLY A 41 -8.71 -0.36 3.71
N ALA A 42 -9.30 -1.22 2.91
CA ALA A 42 -10.42 -2.06 3.29
C ALA A 42 -9.99 -3.50 3.58
N GLY A 43 -10.56 -4.12 4.62
CA GLY A 43 -10.25 -5.50 4.98
C GLY A 43 -8.76 -5.71 5.29
N ARG A 44 -8.14 -6.72 4.67
CA ARG A 44 -6.71 -7.03 4.87
C ARG A 44 -5.77 -5.91 4.41
N SER A 45 -6.14 -5.18 3.35
CA SER A 45 -5.39 -3.98 2.93
C SER A 45 -5.41 -2.90 4.02
N GLY A 46 -6.50 -2.80 4.81
CA GLY A 46 -6.56 -1.93 5.99
C GLY A 46 -5.60 -2.36 7.11
N LEU A 47 -5.36 -3.67 7.27
CA LEU A 47 -4.35 -4.17 8.22
C LEU A 47 -2.93 -3.79 7.77
N ALA A 48 -2.63 -3.90 6.47
CA ALA A 48 -1.35 -3.43 5.92
C ALA A 48 -1.18 -1.91 6.09
N ALA A 49 -2.25 -1.13 5.85
CA ALA A 49 -2.25 0.31 6.09
C ALA A 49 -1.93 0.65 7.56
N LYS A 50 -2.55 -0.04 8.51
CA LYS A 50 -2.29 0.16 9.95
C LYS A 50 -0.86 -0.20 10.34
N ALA A 51 -0.32 -1.31 9.80
CA ALA A 51 1.06 -1.70 10.02
C ALA A 51 2.04 -0.63 9.50
N PHE A 52 1.77 -0.09 8.31
CA PHE A 52 2.58 0.99 7.74
C PHE A 52 2.48 2.29 8.54
N ALA A 53 1.28 2.71 8.97
CA ALA A 53 1.12 3.88 9.83
C ALA A 53 1.95 3.77 11.12
N MET A 54 1.97 2.59 11.74
CA MET A 54 2.80 2.32 12.91
C MET A 54 4.29 2.52 12.60
N ARG A 55 4.77 2.04 11.46
CA ARG A 55 6.17 2.22 11.04
C ARG A 55 6.51 3.68 10.75
N LEU A 56 5.62 4.42 10.09
CA LEU A 56 5.79 5.86 9.87
C LEU A 56 5.89 6.62 11.19
N MET A 57 5.06 6.28 12.17
CA MET A 57 5.13 6.84 13.52
C MET A 57 6.48 6.53 14.19
N HIS A 58 7.02 5.31 14.03
CA HIS A 58 8.35 4.98 14.55
C HIS A 58 9.46 5.79 13.85
N LEU A 59 9.31 6.16 12.58
CA LEU A 59 10.21 7.07 11.89
C LEU A 59 10.08 8.53 12.37
N GLY A 60 9.06 8.85 13.16
CA GLY A 60 8.76 10.21 13.64
C GLY A 60 7.86 11.01 12.71
N ILE A 61 7.26 10.35 11.72
CA ILE A 61 6.28 10.93 10.80
C ILE A 61 4.90 10.90 11.48
N SER A 62 4.21 12.04 11.49
CA SER A 62 2.83 12.14 11.99
C SER A 62 1.90 11.34 11.09
N SER A 63 1.44 10.16 11.54
CA SER A 63 0.61 9.26 10.76
C SER A 63 -0.71 8.94 11.44
N TYR A 64 -1.78 8.85 10.63
CA TYR A 64 -3.15 8.62 11.11
C TYR A 64 -3.85 7.58 10.23
N VAL A 65 -4.67 6.75 10.85
CA VAL A 65 -5.51 5.77 10.14
C VAL A 65 -6.90 6.37 9.95
N VAL A 66 -7.35 6.48 8.71
CA VAL A 66 -8.68 7.02 8.39
C VAL A 66 -9.76 6.16 9.06
N GLY A 67 -10.66 6.81 9.81
CA GLY A 67 -11.74 6.17 10.55
C GLY A 67 -11.43 5.85 12.01
N GLU A 68 -10.19 6.03 12.47
CA GLU A 68 -9.88 5.97 13.90
C GLU A 68 -10.30 7.28 14.59
N THR A 69 -10.69 7.18 15.88
CA THR A 69 -11.28 8.29 16.64
C THR A 69 -10.37 9.49 16.84
N ILE A 70 -9.07 9.30 16.74
CA ILE A 70 -8.06 10.36 16.93
C ILE A 70 -7.54 10.93 15.60
N SER A 71 -8.12 10.55 14.45
CA SER A 71 -7.75 11.10 13.15
C SER A 71 -8.19 12.55 13.04
N PRO A 72 -7.26 13.51 12.80
CA PRO A 72 -7.61 14.92 12.58
C PRO A 72 -8.25 15.14 11.19
N ALA A 73 -8.65 16.38 10.91
CA ALA A 73 -9.04 16.77 9.56
C ALA A 73 -7.82 16.81 8.64
N ILE A 74 -8.02 16.45 7.37
CA ILE A 74 -6.98 16.48 6.33
C ILE A 74 -6.97 17.86 5.63
N TYR A 75 -5.77 18.37 5.31
CA TYR A 75 -5.53 19.66 4.67
C TYR A 75 -4.59 19.52 3.46
N ASP A 76 -4.30 20.63 2.80
CA ASP A 76 -3.50 20.71 1.56
C ASP A 76 -1.99 20.44 1.77
N ASP A 77 -1.49 20.57 2.99
CA ASP A 77 -0.13 20.22 3.39
C ASP A 77 0.03 18.74 3.84
N ASP A 78 -1.05 17.96 3.74
CA ASP A 78 -1.08 16.54 4.11
C ASP A 78 -1.05 15.61 2.88
N CYS A 79 -0.84 14.33 3.09
CA CYS A 79 -1.09 13.31 2.09
C CYS A 79 -1.95 12.16 2.62
N ILE A 80 -2.63 11.45 1.70
CA ILE A 80 -3.34 10.20 1.99
C ILE A 80 -2.76 9.06 1.17
N ILE A 81 -2.42 7.95 1.83
CA ILE A 81 -2.00 6.70 1.21
C ILE A 81 -3.20 5.76 1.19
N ALA A 82 -3.72 5.51 -0.01
CA ALA A 82 -4.92 4.71 -0.24
C ALA A 82 -4.56 3.34 -0.82
N ILE A 83 -4.82 2.27 -0.06
CA ILE A 83 -4.45 0.90 -0.42
C ILE A 83 -5.67 0.15 -0.95
N SER A 84 -5.67 -0.14 -2.26
CA SER A 84 -6.73 -0.91 -2.91
C SER A 84 -6.19 -1.69 -4.10
N GLY A 85 -6.11 -3.01 -3.99
CA GLY A 85 -5.60 -3.85 -5.08
C GLY A 85 -6.33 -3.68 -6.40
N SER A 86 -7.66 -3.53 -6.40
CA SER A 86 -8.45 -3.26 -7.61
C SER A 86 -8.46 -1.79 -8.02
N GLY A 87 -8.14 -0.88 -7.08
CA GLY A 87 -8.30 0.55 -7.24
C GLY A 87 -9.75 1.04 -7.38
N GLU A 88 -10.74 0.14 -7.14
CA GLU A 88 -12.17 0.42 -7.32
C GLU A 88 -12.99 0.28 -6.03
N THR A 89 -12.34 0.09 -4.86
CA THR A 89 -13.05 -0.04 -3.59
C THR A 89 -13.70 1.29 -3.22
N ASN A 90 -15.02 1.37 -3.28
CA ASN A 90 -15.80 2.60 -3.14
C ASN A 90 -15.43 3.45 -1.91
N THR A 91 -15.25 2.84 -0.75
CA THR A 91 -14.89 3.56 0.48
C THR A 91 -13.51 4.19 0.38
N ILE A 92 -12.55 3.50 -0.25
CA ILE A 92 -11.18 3.97 -0.43
C ILE A 92 -11.11 5.07 -1.49
N VAL A 93 -11.77 4.86 -2.63
CA VAL A 93 -11.89 5.88 -3.69
C VAL A 93 -12.57 7.14 -3.16
N SER A 94 -13.63 7.00 -2.34
CA SER A 94 -14.30 8.16 -1.74
C SER A 94 -13.38 8.93 -0.79
N ALA A 95 -12.60 8.25 0.06
CA ALA A 95 -11.63 8.89 0.95
C ALA A 95 -10.55 9.64 0.15
N ALA A 96 -9.98 9.00 -0.88
CA ALA A 96 -9.00 9.61 -1.77
C ALA A 96 -9.57 10.85 -2.48
N ARG A 97 -10.81 10.80 -2.97
CA ARG A 97 -11.48 11.92 -3.61
C ARG A 97 -11.73 13.09 -2.66
N ILE A 98 -12.12 12.81 -1.41
CA ILE A 98 -12.28 13.83 -0.37
C ILE A 98 -10.94 14.52 -0.11
N ALA A 99 -9.87 13.76 0.08
CA ALA A 99 -8.52 14.28 0.28
C ALA A 99 -8.08 15.16 -0.90
N LYS A 100 -8.22 14.68 -2.13
CA LYS A 100 -7.90 15.44 -3.35
C LYS A 100 -8.67 16.76 -3.44
N ASN A 101 -9.97 16.75 -3.12
CA ASN A 101 -10.81 17.96 -3.11
C ASN A 101 -10.42 18.96 -2.00
N ARG A 102 -9.71 18.51 -0.97
CA ARG A 102 -9.13 19.34 0.10
C ARG A 102 -7.75 19.88 -0.25
N GLY A 103 -7.21 19.53 -1.42
CA GLY A 103 -5.89 19.93 -1.88
C GLY A 103 -4.74 19.00 -1.46
N SER A 104 -5.04 17.95 -0.67
CA SER A 104 -4.04 17.00 -0.22
C SER A 104 -3.50 16.15 -1.37
N LYS A 105 -2.25 15.71 -1.24
CA LYS A 105 -1.67 14.72 -2.14
C LYS A 105 -2.31 13.35 -1.91
N VAL A 106 -2.52 12.61 -2.99
CA VAL A 106 -3.06 11.25 -2.98
C VAL A 106 -2.00 10.28 -3.49
N LEU A 107 -1.64 9.33 -2.67
CA LEU A 107 -0.75 8.22 -3.02
C LEU A 107 -1.55 6.93 -3.10
N ALA A 108 -1.47 6.22 -4.22
CA ALA A 108 -2.18 4.96 -4.43
C ALA A 108 -1.25 3.76 -4.29
N VAL A 109 -1.67 2.75 -3.55
CA VAL A 109 -1.05 1.41 -3.59
C VAL A 109 -2.03 0.48 -4.27
N THR A 110 -1.74 0.08 -5.50
CA THR A 110 -2.71 -0.63 -6.36
C THR A 110 -2.03 -1.56 -7.37
N SER A 111 -2.78 -2.54 -7.88
CA SER A 111 -2.34 -3.36 -9.03
C SER A 111 -2.72 -2.74 -10.38
N TYR A 112 -3.54 -1.67 -10.38
CA TYR A 112 -4.09 -1.06 -11.59
C TYR A 112 -3.98 0.47 -11.52
N PRO A 113 -2.87 1.04 -12.01
CA PRO A 113 -2.69 2.51 -12.08
C PRO A 113 -3.77 3.21 -12.90
N GLU A 114 -4.37 2.52 -13.87
CA GLU A 114 -5.47 3.01 -14.71
C GLU A 114 -6.84 3.00 -14.01
N SER A 115 -6.94 2.46 -12.80
CA SER A 115 -8.17 2.41 -12.01
C SER A 115 -8.65 3.80 -11.55
N THR A 116 -9.87 3.87 -11.03
CA THR A 116 -10.43 5.12 -10.47
C THR A 116 -9.51 5.72 -9.39
N LEU A 117 -8.94 4.88 -8.51
CA LEU A 117 -7.98 5.34 -7.49
C LEU A 117 -6.68 5.83 -8.13
N GLY A 118 -6.12 5.07 -9.08
CA GLY A 118 -4.88 5.45 -9.76
C GLY A 118 -4.99 6.78 -10.52
N GLN A 119 -6.14 7.05 -11.15
CA GLN A 119 -6.42 8.34 -11.82
C GLN A 119 -6.56 9.53 -10.87
N LEU A 120 -6.89 9.29 -9.59
CA LEU A 120 -6.94 10.33 -8.56
C LEU A 120 -5.55 10.61 -7.97
N ALA A 121 -4.63 9.67 -8.07
CA ALA A 121 -3.35 9.71 -7.39
C ALA A 121 -2.39 10.76 -8.00
N ASP A 122 -1.58 11.35 -7.14
CA ASP A 122 -0.43 12.18 -7.49
C ASP A 122 0.84 11.33 -7.65
N GLY A 123 0.90 10.18 -6.99
CA GLY A 123 1.93 9.16 -7.13
C GLY A 123 1.37 7.79 -6.78
N TYR A 124 2.02 6.71 -7.21
CA TYR A 124 1.55 5.37 -6.91
C TYR A 124 2.70 4.38 -6.67
N LEU A 125 2.43 3.40 -5.84
CA LEU A 125 3.22 2.17 -5.69
C LEU A 125 2.49 1.04 -6.41
N LEU A 126 3.09 0.52 -7.48
CA LEU A 126 2.54 -0.59 -8.24
C LEU A 126 2.81 -1.91 -7.53
N VAL A 127 1.75 -2.56 -7.08
CA VAL A 127 1.84 -3.88 -6.43
C VAL A 127 1.14 -4.92 -7.30
N LYS A 128 1.88 -5.66 -8.08
CA LYS A 128 1.33 -6.77 -8.87
C LYS A 128 0.91 -7.92 -7.94
N GLY A 129 -0.35 -8.30 -8.05
CA GLY A 129 -0.92 -9.40 -7.28
C GLY A 129 -2.30 -9.77 -7.80
N ARG A 130 -2.75 -11.00 -7.50
CA ARG A 130 -4.08 -11.45 -7.88
C ARG A 130 -5.15 -10.69 -7.12
N THR A 131 -5.99 -9.95 -7.84
CA THR A 131 -7.11 -9.18 -7.28
C THR A 131 -8.46 -9.78 -7.67
N LYS A 132 -9.55 -9.29 -7.05
CA LYS A 132 -10.92 -9.71 -7.40
C LYS A 132 -11.26 -9.42 -8.87
N LYS A 133 -10.72 -8.37 -9.45
CA LYS A 133 -10.95 -7.99 -10.85
C LYS A 133 -10.51 -9.08 -11.83
N GLU A 134 -9.43 -9.81 -11.53
CA GLU A 134 -8.93 -10.90 -12.39
C GLU A 134 -9.80 -12.18 -12.35
N VAL A 135 -10.64 -12.33 -11.33
CA VAL A 135 -11.49 -13.53 -11.18
C VAL A 135 -12.75 -13.40 -12.03
N ASP A 136 -13.25 -12.19 -12.25
CA ASP A 136 -14.44 -11.91 -13.05
C ASP A 136 -14.15 -11.92 -14.58
N ASP A 137 -12.88 -11.92 -14.98
CA ASP A 137 -12.51 -11.95 -16.40
C ASP A 137 -12.73 -13.37 -16.95
N GLN A 138 -13.51 -13.49 -18.04
CA GLN A 138 -13.96 -14.74 -18.70
C GLN A 138 -12.82 -15.67 -19.21
N ASN A 139 -11.59 -15.41 -18.80
CA ASN A 139 -10.38 -16.15 -19.17
C ASN A 139 -10.10 -17.41 -18.33
N TYR A 140 -11.01 -17.83 -17.42
CA TYR A 140 -10.81 -19.05 -16.63
C TYR A 140 -10.53 -20.28 -17.50
N MET A 141 -11.30 -20.46 -18.60
CA MET A 141 -11.09 -21.57 -19.53
C MET A 141 -9.77 -21.48 -20.31
N LYS A 142 -9.37 -20.29 -20.73
CA LYS A 142 -8.08 -20.08 -21.41
C LYS A 142 -6.90 -20.41 -20.49
N ARG A 143 -6.96 -19.98 -19.23
CA ARG A 143 -5.92 -20.30 -18.23
C ARG A 143 -5.80 -21.81 -17.95
N GLN A 144 -6.92 -22.54 -17.91
CA GLN A 144 -6.93 -24.00 -17.77
C GLN A 144 -6.30 -24.69 -19.00
N ILE A 145 -6.60 -24.22 -20.19
CA ILE A 145 -6.08 -24.79 -21.45
C ILE A 145 -4.57 -24.55 -21.58
N TYR A 146 -4.05 -23.39 -21.13
CA TYR A 146 -2.61 -23.04 -21.20
C TYR A 146 -1.80 -23.52 -19.99
N GLY A 147 -2.38 -24.32 -19.08
CA GLY A 147 -1.66 -24.86 -17.93
C GLY A 147 -1.32 -23.83 -16.84
N ASN A 148 -1.88 -22.63 -16.89
CA ASN A 148 -1.74 -21.61 -15.87
C ASN A 148 -2.62 -21.96 -14.67
N TYR A 149 -2.10 -22.83 -13.80
CA TYR A 149 -2.80 -23.30 -12.62
C TYR A 149 -3.15 -22.16 -11.66
N THR A 150 -4.37 -22.23 -11.10
CA THR A 150 -4.82 -21.33 -10.04
C THR A 150 -3.79 -21.24 -8.92
N SER A 151 -3.43 -20.03 -8.54
CA SER A 151 -2.58 -19.77 -7.36
C SER A 151 -3.03 -20.61 -6.17
N LEU A 152 -2.09 -21.29 -5.50
CA LEU A 152 -2.31 -22.05 -4.26
C LEU A 152 -2.70 -21.14 -3.06
N THR A 153 -2.82 -19.84 -3.28
CA THR A 153 -3.13 -18.85 -2.26
C THR A 153 -4.57 -18.36 -2.39
N PRO A 154 -5.27 -18.09 -1.26
CA PRO A 154 -6.57 -17.44 -1.27
C PRO A 154 -6.54 -16.10 -2.00
N LEU A 155 -7.70 -15.71 -2.56
CA LEU A 155 -7.87 -14.44 -3.24
C LEU A 155 -7.42 -13.26 -2.35
N GLY A 156 -6.64 -12.36 -2.92
CA GLY A 156 -6.10 -11.17 -2.24
C GLY A 156 -4.79 -11.40 -1.49
N THR A 157 -4.47 -12.63 -1.08
CA THR A 157 -3.27 -12.93 -0.30
C THR A 157 -1.99 -12.42 -0.98
N ALA A 158 -1.85 -12.62 -2.28
CA ALA A 158 -0.68 -12.17 -3.04
C ALA A 158 -0.52 -10.64 -2.98
N PHE A 159 -1.57 -9.89 -3.29
CA PHE A 159 -1.55 -8.43 -3.24
C PHE A 159 -1.20 -7.91 -1.84
N GLU A 160 -1.90 -8.42 -0.82
CA GLU A 160 -1.80 -7.88 0.54
C GLU A 160 -0.46 -8.18 1.21
N LEU A 161 0.11 -9.38 0.99
CA LEU A 161 1.43 -9.72 1.51
C LEU A 161 2.53 -8.99 0.75
N THR A 162 2.44 -8.87 -0.57
CA THR A 162 3.39 -8.07 -1.36
C THR A 162 3.33 -6.61 -0.94
N THR A 163 2.12 -6.05 -0.75
CA THR A 163 1.94 -4.69 -0.22
C THR A 163 2.65 -4.50 1.12
N LEU A 164 2.49 -5.44 2.05
CA LEU A 164 3.12 -5.34 3.35
C LEU A 164 4.65 -5.35 3.25
N VAL A 165 5.20 -6.24 2.42
CA VAL A 165 6.66 -6.34 2.18
C VAL A 165 7.19 -5.06 1.52
N PHE A 166 6.51 -4.54 0.49
CA PHE A 166 6.95 -3.33 -0.21
C PHE A 166 6.86 -2.09 0.69
N LEU A 167 5.82 -1.96 1.50
CA LEU A 167 5.72 -0.85 2.45
C LEU A 167 6.79 -0.93 3.55
N ASP A 168 7.19 -2.12 4.00
CA ASP A 168 8.31 -2.28 4.93
C ASP A 168 9.67 -1.99 4.24
N ALA A 169 9.81 -2.27 2.93
CA ALA A 169 10.98 -1.85 2.16
C ALA A 169 11.06 -0.31 2.07
N ILE A 170 9.96 0.36 1.74
CA ILE A 170 9.87 1.83 1.78
C ILE A 170 10.24 2.40 3.17
N VAL A 171 9.81 1.75 4.25
CA VAL A 171 10.23 2.17 5.61
C VAL A 171 11.75 2.14 5.75
N SER A 172 12.41 1.13 5.18
CA SER A 172 13.88 1.01 5.24
C SER A 172 14.56 2.12 4.44
N GLU A 173 14.04 2.48 3.27
CA GLU A 173 14.56 3.57 2.45
C GLU A 173 14.30 4.94 3.08
N LEU A 174 13.10 5.17 3.61
CA LEU A 174 12.78 6.39 4.37
C LEU A 174 13.68 6.54 5.60
N MET A 175 13.98 5.44 6.30
CA MET A 175 14.90 5.45 7.44
C MET A 175 16.28 5.95 7.01
N GLU A 176 16.80 5.50 5.87
CA GLU A 176 18.08 5.95 5.32
C GLU A 176 18.02 7.42 4.88
N LYS A 177 17.01 7.80 4.07
CA LYS A 177 16.82 9.18 3.58
C LYS A 177 16.64 10.19 4.72
N MET A 178 15.97 9.80 5.81
CA MET A 178 15.75 10.63 7.00
C MET A 178 16.90 10.56 8.02
N HIS A 179 17.96 9.81 7.74
CA HIS A 179 19.09 9.58 8.65
C HIS A 179 18.65 9.05 10.03
N GLN A 180 17.58 8.25 10.09
CA GLN A 180 17.11 7.62 11.32
C GLN A 180 17.87 6.32 11.58
N THR A 181 18.09 6.03 12.85
CA THR A 181 18.72 4.78 13.29
C THR A 181 17.68 3.81 13.89
N GLU A 182 18.03 2.53 13.98
CA GLU A 182 17.19 1.56 14.69
C GLU A 182 16.92 1.97 16.16
N SER A 183 17.89 2.66 16.79
CA SER A 183 17.72 3.22 18.14
C SER A 183 16.66 4.31 18.20
N ASP A 184 16.56 5.15 17.16
CA ASP A 184 15.52 6.19 17.08
C ASP A 184 14.12 5.56 16.96
N LEU A 185 13.97 4.54 16.09
CA LEU A 185 12.73 3.82 15.96
C LEU A 185 12.35 3.13 17.28
N LYS A 186 13.31 2.49 17.94
CA LYS A 186 13.10 1.82 19.22
C LYS A 186 12.69 2.79 20.33
N SER A 187 13.23 4.01 20.34
CA SER A 187 12.86 5.02 21.33
C SER A 187 11.40 5.47 21.23
N ARG A 188 10.80 5.35 20.05
CA ARG A 188 9.39 5.68 19.78
C ARG A 188 8.46 4.46 19.85
N HIS A 189 9.01 3.26 20.05
CA HIS A 189 8.21 2.06 20.25
C HIS A 189 7.49 2.13 21.60
N THR A 190 6.25 1.63 21.63
CA THR A 190 5.44 1.63 22.87
C THR A 190 6.17 0.89 24.01
N VAL A 191 6.00 1.40 25.23
CA VAL A 191 6.47 0.76 26.47
C VAL A 191 5.31 0.32 27.35
N LEU A 192 4.08 0.44 26.85
CA LEU A 192 2.84 0.11 27.56
C LEU A 192 2.27 -1.26 27.20
N GLU A 193 2.99 -2.03 26.40
CA GLU A 193 2.66 -3.42 26.03
C GLU A 193 3.48 -4.39 26.85
#